data_d4c0e6838aefd5a3128ab6d4d62b70bf
#
_entry.id   d4c0e6838aefd5a3128ab6d4d62b70bf
#
_cell.length_a   1.000
_cell.length_b   1.000
_cell.length_c   1.000
_cell.angle_alpha   90.00
_cell.angle_beta   90.00
_cell.angle_gamma   90.00
#
_symmetry.space_group_name_H-M   'P 1'
#
loop_
_entity.id
_entity.type
_entity.pdbx_description
1 polymer ?
#
loop_
_entity_poly.entity_id
_entity_poly.type
_entity_poly.pdbx_seq_one_letter_code
_entity_poly.pdbx_strand_id
1 'polypeptide(L)'
;ALLADAAHMLTDAASLILAWVGYKLAERPADPSRSYGFGRMKVLAAFTNGIALVALACWIVWEAIHRLLDPAPVLGGIMLWVAAGGLVVNILAAWVLHGGDKHDLNLQGALWHVIGDLLGSVAAIAAAIVILTTGWTPADPILSVLVALLVLVAGVRLARQSGHILLEGTPEGLSPEDIRQDLVAHIEHVMNVSHIHAWALTESKPLITMEVTAAE
;
A
#
# COMPACT_ATOMS: atom_id res chain seq x y z
N ALA A 1 6.98 7.36 -25.35
CA ALA A 1 7.17 8.28 -24.22
C ALA A 1 5.82 8.88 -23.79
N LEU A 2 5.21 9.81 -24.54
CA LEU A 2 3.97 10.53 -24.14
C LEU A 2 2.79 9.62 -23.74
N LEU A 3 2.55 8.51 -24.43
CA LEU A 3 1.50 7.55 -24.09
C LEU A 3 1.82 6.77 -22.79
N ALA A 4 3.10 6.45 -22.57
CA ALA A 4 3.55 5.80 -21.35
C ALA A 4 3.43 6.74 -20.14
N ASP A 5 3.82 8.02 -20.29
CA ASP A 5 3.69 9.04 -19.26
C ASP A 5 2.20 9.31 -18.94
N ALA A 6 1.34 9.42 -19.96
CA ALA A 6 -0.10 9.58 -19.76
C ALA A 6 -0.73 8.36 -19.05
N ALA A 7 -0.32 7.15 -19.41
CA ALA A 7 -0.79 5.92 -18.74
C ALA A 7 -0.32 5.88 -17.27
N HIS A 8 0.90 6.31 -16.97
CA HIS A 8 1.43 6.40 -15.61
C HIS A 8 0.61 7.39 -14.78
N MET A 9 0.44 8.63 -15.26
CA MET A 9 -0.38 9.64 -14.58
C MET A 9 -1.84 9.20 -14.36
N LEU A 10 -2.41 8.45 -15.30
CA LEU A 10 -3.76 7.89 -15.14
C LEU A 10 -3.81 6.83 -14.04
N THR A 11 -2.78 5.97 -13.94
CA THR A 11 -2.66 4.95 -12.91
C THR A 11 -2.52 5.58 -11.53
N ASP A 12 -1.73 6.66 -11.42
CA ASP A 12 -1.52 7.41 -10.18
C ASP A 12 -2.82 8.04 -9.69
N ALA A 13 -3.52 8.74 -10.60
CA ALA A 13 -4.83 9.29 -10.30
C ALA A 13 -5.85 8.22 -9.91
N ALA A 14 -5.86 7.06 -10.59
CA ALA A 14 -6.75 5.95 -10.29
C ALA A 14 -6.48 5.37 -8.89
N SER A 15 -5.22 5.25 -8.47
CA SER A 15 -4.85 4.77 -7.13
C SER A 15 -5.34 5.70 -6.01
N LEU A 16 -5.20 7.02 -6.21
CA LEU A 16 -5.70 8.01 -5.26
C LEU A 16 -7.23 8.05 -5.21
N ILE A 17 -7.90 7.97 -6.38
CA ILE A 17 -9.35 7.89 -6.46
C ILE A 17 -9.86 6.63 -5.78
N LEU A 18 -9.23 5.49 -6.00
CA LEU A 18 -9.58 4.22 -5.34
C LEU A 18 -9.48 4.33 -3.83
N ALA A 19 -8.40 4.92 -3.32
CA ALA A 19 -8.21 5.15 -1.89
C ALA A 19 -9.32 6.07 -1.31
N TRP A 20 -9.63 7.15 -2.00
CA TRP A 20 -10.70 8.06 -1.60
C TRP A 20 -12.08 7.41 -1.63
N VAL A 21 -12.40 6.66 -2.70
CA VAL A 21 -13.67 5.91 -2.82
C VAL A 21 -13.76 4.86 -1.71
N GLY A 22 -12.69 4.11 -1.45
CA GLY A 22 -12.65 3.14 -0.36
C GLY A 22 -12.93 3.79 1.00
N TYR A 23 -12.34 4.96 1.26
CA TYR A 23 -12.59 5.75 2.45
C TYR A 23 -14.06 6.20 2.55
N LYS A 24 -14.60 6.81 1.50
CA LYS A 24 -15.98 7.30 1.45
C LYS A 24 -17.02 6.18 1.57
N LEU A 25 -16.76 5.03 0.97
CA LEU A 25 -17.64 3.87 1.12
C LEU A 25 -17.60 3.30 2.55
N ALA A 26 -16.44 3.31 3.19
CA ALA A 26 -16.30 2.83 4.56
C ALA A 26 -17.03 3.68 5.62
N GLU A 27 -17.30 4.96 5.32
CA GLU A 27 -18.11 5.84 6.19
C GLU A 27 -19.60 5.49 6.19
N ARG A 28 -20.09 4.64 5.26
CA ARG A 28 -21.49 4.25 5.20
C ARG A 28 -21.86 3.41 6.43
N PRO A 29 -23.01 3.69 7.06
CA PRO A 29 -23.48 2.92 8.19
C PRO A 29 -23.80 1.47 7.79
N ALA A 30 -23.91 0.61 8.79
CA ALA A 30 -24.40 -0.75 8.62
C ALA A 30 -25.83 -0.76 8.04
N ASP A 31 -26.13 -1.76 7.22
CA ASP A 31 -27.43 -2.03 6.66
C ASP A 31 -27.84 -3.50 6.93
N PRO A 32 -29.10 -3.90 6.66
CA PRO A 32 -29.55 -5.29 6.89
C PRO A 32 -28.73 -6.35 6.14
N SER A 33 -28.08 -5.98 5.02
CA SER A 33 -27.24 -6.89 4.24
C SER A 33 -25.79 -6.92 4.72
N ARG A 34 -25.37 -5.91 5.49
CA ARG A 34 -23.98 -5.72 6.01
C ARG A 34 -24.02 -5.25 7.45
N SER A 35 -24.24 -6.19 8.36
CA SER A 35 -24.38 -5.90 9.79
C SER A 35 -23.16 -5.22 10.42
N TYR A 36 -21.96 -5.44 9.88
CA TYR A 36 -20.72 -4.77 10.30
C TYR A 36 -20.42 -3.48 9.52
N GLY A 37 -21.31 -3.06 8.60
CA GLY A 37 -21.13 -1.90 7.73
C GLY A 37 -20.12 -2.15 6.60
N PHE A 38 -19.54 -1.06 6.11
CA PHE A 38 -18.68 -1.06 4.93
C PHE A 38 -17.18 -0.87 5.27
N GLY A 39 -16.77 -1.01 6.53
CA GLY A 39 -15.39 -0.77 6.97
C GLY A 39 -14.33 -1.51 6.16
N ARG A 40 -14.61 -2.75 5.72
CA ARG A 40 -13.71 -3.55 4.87
C ARG A 40 -13.44 -2.95 3.48
N MET A 41 -14.20 -1.94 3.04
CA MET A 41 -13.93 -1.26 1.76
C MET A 41 -12.59 -0.53 1.75
N LYS A 42 -12.15 0.00 2.90
CA LYS A 42 -10.78 0.55 3.03
C LYS A 42 -9.72 -0.50 2.84
N VAL A 43 -9.89 -1.67 3.47
CA VAL A 43 -8.95 -2.79 3.40
C VAL A 43 -8.88 -3.36 1.98
N LEU A 44 -10.04 -3.45 1.30
CA LEU A 44 -10.10 -3.88 -0.09
C LEU A 44 -9.39 -2.89 -1.02
N ALA A 45 -9.58 -1.58 -0.82
CA ALA A 45 -8.87 -0.55 -1.58
C ALA A 45 -7.35 -0.63 -1.34
N ALA A 46 -6.92 -0.81 -0.08
CA ALA A 46 -5.50 -1.01 0.26
C ALA A 46 -4.91 -2.26 -0.40
N PHE A 47 -5.64 -3.38 -0.38
CA PHE A 47 -5.22 -4.62 -1.05
C PHE A 47 -5.05 -4.41 -2.55
N THR A 48 -6.02 -3.77 -3.20
CA THR A 48 -5.98 -3.47 -4.63
C THR A 48 -4.80 -2.56 -4.97
N ASN A 49 -4.55 -1.51 -4.18
CA ASN A 49 -3.38 -0.64 -4.35
C ASN A 49 -2.06 -1.40 -4.13
N GLY A 50 -1.99 -2.30 -3.15
CA GLY A 50 -0.83 -3.17 -2.95
C GLY A 50 -0.51 -4.03 -4.17
N ILE A 51 -1.53 -4.68 -4.76
CA ILE A 51 -1.38 -5.47 -5.99
C ILE A 51 -0.98 -4.58 -7.18
N ALA A 52 -1.58 -3.39 -7.30
CA ALA A 52 -1.23 -2.43 -8.36
C ALA A 52 0.25 -1.98 -8.26
N LEU A 53 0.75 -1.69 -7.04
CA LEU A 53 2.15 -1.36 -6.80
C LEU A 53 3.10 -2.51 -7.19
N VAL A 54 2.74 -3.76 -6.88
CA VAL A 54 3.51 -4.94 -7.28
C VAL A 54 3.55 -5.06 -8.81
N ALA A 55 2.41 -4.94 -9.48
CA ALA A 55 2.33 -5.01 -10.93
C ALA A 55 3.15 -3.90 -11.61
N LEU A 56 3.05 -2.66 -11.09
CA LEU A 56 3.82 -1.52 -11.56
C LEU A 56 5.33 -1.74 -11.39
N ALA A 57 5.76 -2.20 -10.22
CA ALA A 57 7.17 -2.49 -9.96
C ALA A 57 7.72 -3.57 -10.91
N CYS A 58 6.97 -4.66 -11.12
CA CYS A 58 7.33 -5.69 -12.10
C CYS A 58 7.43 -5.13 -13.53
N TRP A 59 6.50 -4.26 -13.91
CA TRP A 59 6.54 -3.58 -15.20
C TRP A 59 7.78 -2.70 -15.35
N ILE A 60 8.12 -1.89 -14.36
CA ILE A 60 9.30 -1.01 -14.38
C ILE A 60 10.59 -1.84 -14.50
N VAL A 61 10.71 -2.95 -13.76
CA VAL A 61 11.86 -3.85 -13.86
C VAL A 61 11.96 -4.44 -15.27
N TRP A 62 10.85 -4.92 -15.82
CA TRP A 62 10.81 -5.47 -17.18
C TRP A 62 11.24 -4.44 -18.23
N GLU A 63 10.70 -3.23 -18.14
CA GLU A 63 11.03 -2.11 -19.03
C GLU A 63 12.51 -1.70 -18.91
N ALA A 64 13.03 -1.63 -17.67
CA ALA A 64 14.42 -1.28 -17.41
C ALA A 64 15.39 -2.32 -18.00
N ILE A 65 15.06 -3.62 -17.90
CA ILE A 65 15.85 -4.69 -18.53
C ILE A 65 15.88 -4.51 -20.06
N HIS A 66 14.73 -4.21 -20.70
CA HIS A 66 14.67 -3.95 -22.14
C HIS A 66 15.53 -2.77 -22.55
N ARG A 67 15.50 -1.66 -21.78
CA ARG A 67 16.34 -0.48 -22.05
C ARG A 67 17.83 -0.73 -21.84
N LEU A 68 18.20 -1.70 -20.99
CA LEU A 68 19.60 -2.11 -20.85
C LEU A 68 20.08 -2.96 -22.05
N LEU A 69 19.20 -3.80 -22.60
CA LEU A 69 19.52 -4.69 -23.73
C LEU A 69 19.48 -3.95 -25.08
N ASP A 70 18.58 -3.00 -25.23
CA ASP A 70 18.39 -2.17 -26.44
C ASP A 70 18.33 -0.68 -26.07
N PRO A 71 19.49 -0.03 -25.85
CA PRO A 71 19.56 1.34 -25.39
C PRO A 71 19.00 2.32 -26.42
N ALA A 72 17.86 2.95 -26.11
CA ALA A 72 17.32 4.05 -26.90
C ALA A 72 18.02 5.38 -26.54
N PRO A 73 18.14 6.33 -27.45
CA PRO A 73 18.71 7.65 -27.17
C PRO A 73 17.83 8.38 -26.13
N VAL A 74 18.42 8.74 -25.01
CA VAL A 74 17.75 9.47 -23.94
C VAL A 74 18.06 10.96 -24.05
N LEU A 75 17.04 11.80 -24.16
CA LEU A 75 17.15 13.25 -24.14
C LEU A 75 17.21 13.74 -22.68
N GLY A 76 18.39 13.68 -22.07
CA GLY A 76 18.61 13.99 -20.65
C GLY A 76 18.06 15.35 -20.21
N GLY A 77 18.08 16.36 -21.09
CA GLY A 77 17.54 17.70 -20.79
C GLY A 77 16.01 17.68 -20.61
N ILE A 78 15.27 17.02 -21.51
CA ILE A 78 13.80 16.89 -21.39
C ILE A 78 13.45 16.03 -20.17
N MET A 79 14.16 14.93 -19.95
CA MET A 79 14.00 14.06 -18.79
C MET A 79 14.14 14.84 -17.49
N LEU A 80 15.13 15.73 -17.38
CA LEU A 80 15.36 16.54 -16.18
C LEU A 80 14.15 17.44 -15.87
N TRP A 81 13.62 18.16 -16.86
CA TRP A 81 12.49 19.08 -16.65
C TRP A 81 11.19 18.35 -16.32
N VAL A 82 10.91 17.23 -16.97
CA VAL A 82 9.73 16.40 -16.69
C VAL A 82 9.81 15.81 -15.28
N ALA A 83 10.98 15.26 -14.91
CA ALA A 83 11.18 14.69 -13.57
C ALA A 83 11.12 15.78 -12.47
N ALA A 84 11.62 16.99 -12.72
CA ALA A 84 11.51 18.11 -11.78
C ALA A 84 10.05 18.53 -11.57
N GLY A 85 9.26 18.60 -12.66
CA GLY A 85 7.83 18.87 -12.58
C GLY A 85 7.07 17.80 -11.78
N GLY A 86 7.32 16.52 -12.07
CA GLY A 86 6.76 15.38 -11.34
C GLY A 86 7.13 15.43 -9.86
N LEU A 87 8.39 15.74 -9.52
CA LEU A 87 8.86 15.88 -8.16
C LEU A 87 8.03 16.92 -7.37
N VAL A 88 7.77 18.08 -7.95
CA VAL A 88 6.99 19.15 -7.31
C VAL A 88 5.55 18.67 -7.04
N VAL A 89 4.90 18.04 -8.02
CA VAL A 89 3.54 17.52 -7.87
C VAL A 89 3.50 16.44 -6.76
N ASN A 90 4.47 15.54 -6.74
CA ASN A 90 4.52 14.45 -5.77
C ASN A 90 4.84 14.95 -4.34
N ILE A 91 5.65 16.00 -4.19
CA ILE A 91 5.85 16.67 -2.89
C ILE A 91 4.54 17.27 -2.37
N LEU A 92 3.77 17.93 -3.23
CA LEU A 92 2.46 18.49 -2.86
C LEU A 92 1.48 17.38 -2.46
N ALA A 93 1.43 16.30 -3.22
CA ALA A 93 0.59 15.14 -2.89
C ALA A 93 0.99 14.49 -1.56
N ALA A 94 2.30 14.28 -1.33
CA ALA A 94 2.82 13.76 -0.05
C ALA A 94 2.47 14.69 1.12
N TRP A 95 2.58 15.99 0.94
CA TRP A 95 2.23 16.96 1.97
C TRP A 95 0.75 16.92 2.34
N VAL A 96 -0.15 16.81 1.35
CA VAL A 96 -1.59 16.66 1.59
C VAL A 96 -1.92 15.36 2.34
N LEU A 97 -1.26 14.27 2.00
CA LEU A 97 -1.49 12.96 2.63
C LEU A 97 -0.84 12.82 4.03
N HIS A 98 0.14 13.67 4.36
CA HIS A 98 0.93 13.54 5.60
C HIS A 98 0.10 13.72 6.89
N GLY A 99 -1.01 14.44 6.84
CA GLY A 99 -1.87 14.72 8.00
C GLY A 99 -2.85 13.60 8.38
N GLY A 100 -2.85 12.48 7.66
CA GLY A 100 -3.80 11.38 7.89
C GLY A 100 -3.34 10.35 8.92
N ASP A 101 -4.25 9.44 9.27
CA ASP A 101 -3.97 8.34 10.21
C ASP A 101 -2.97 7.33 9.62
N LYS A 102 -1.78 7.25 10.21
CA LYS A 102 -0.69 6.37 9.76
C LYS A 102 -0.99 4.87 9.92
N HIS A 103 -1.99 4.50 10.70
CA HIS A 103 -2.41 3.11 10.89
C HIS A 103 -3.45 2.66 9.84
N ASP A 104 -4.06 3.58 9.09
CA ASP A 104 -5.02 3.27 8.03
C ASP A 104 -4.27 2.70 6.80
N LEU A 105 -4.46 1.40 6.50
CA LEU A 105 -3.81 0.72 5.36
C LEU A 105 -4.17 1.34 4.01
N ASN A 106 -5.37 1.89 3.88
CA ASN A 106 -5.78 2.54 2.64
C ASN A 106 -4.98 3.83 2.40
N LEU A 107 -4.77 4.63 3.47
CA LEU A 107 -3.90 5.80 3.42
C LEU A 107 -2.44 5.40 3.20
N GLN A 108 -1.97 4.34 3.85
CA GLN A 108 -0.62 3.80 3.61
C GLN A 108 -0.43 3.42 2.13
N GLY A 109 -1.44 2.77 1.50
CA GLY A 109 -1.38 2.42 0.09
C GLY A 109 -1.22 3.64 -0.82
N ALA A 110 -2.01 4.69 -0.59
CA ALA A 110 -1.90 5.95 -1.31
C ALA A 110 -0.54 6.65 -1.07
N LEU A 111 -0.07 6.64 0.17
CA LEU A 111 1.21 7.25 0.55
C LEU A 111 2.40 6.51 -0.07
N TRP A 112 2.41 5.16 -0.06
CA TRP A 112 3.46 4.38 -0.70
C TRP A 112 3.51 4.58 -2.21
N HIS A 113 2.35 4.76 -2.86
CA HIS A 113 2.30 5.11 -4.28
C HIS A 113 3.00 6.46 -4.52
N VAL A 114 2.62 7.52 -3.81
CA VAL A 114 3.23 8.86 -3.92
C VAL A 114 4.72 8.85 -3.57
N ILE A 115 5.15 8.07 -2.57
CA ILE A 115 6.57 7.90 -2.23
C ILE A 115 7.33 7.21 -3.38
N GLY A 116 6.73 6.20 -4.01
CA GLY A 116 7.31 5.54 -5.18
C GLY A 116 7.56 6.52 -6.31
N ASP A 117 6.59 7.36 -6.62
CA ASP A 117 6.68 8.40 -7.68
C ASP A 117 7.71 9.48 -7.34
N LEU A 118 7.80 9.85 -6.06
CA LEU A 118 8.78 10.81 -5.57
C LEU A 118 10.20 10.26 -5.70
N LEU A 119 10.42 9.02 -5.30
CA LEU A 119 11.69 8.31 -5.46
C LEU A 119 12.04 8.12 -6.95
N GLY A 120 11.05 7.80 -7.78
CA GLY A 120 11.19 7.73 -9.24
C GLY A 120 11.63 9.05 -9.83
N SER A 121 11.01 10.16 -9.44
CA SER A 121 11.37 11.51 -9.89
C SER A 121 12.80 11.88 -9.47
N VAL A 122 13.19 11.59 -8.22
CA VAL A 122 14.57 11.83 -7.74
C VAL A 122 15.57 10.97 -8.51
N ALA A 123 15.28 9.70 -8.74
CA ALA A 123 16.13 8.80 -9.51
C ALA A 123 16.28 9.27 -10.97
N ALA A 124 15.18 9.72 -11.60
CA ALA A 124 15.20 10.26 -12.95
C ALA A 124 16.03 11.56 -13.06
N ILE A 125 15.96 12.45 -12.07
CA ILE A 125 16.81 13.64 -11.99
C ILE A 125 18.29 13.24 -11.86
N ALA A 126 18.61 12.31 -10.97
CA ALA A 126 19.98 11.83 -10.80
C ALA A 126 20.51 11.17 -12.08
N ALA A 127 19.71 10.31 -12.72
CA ALA A 127 20.05 9.70 -14.01
C ALA A 127 20.27 10.75 -15.08
N ALA A 128 19.38 11.75 -15.19
CA ALA A 128 19.52 12.83 -16.17
C ALA A 128 20.82 13.61 -15.99
N ILE A 129 21.21 13.93 -14.74
CA ILE A 129 22.48 14.61 -14.44
C ILE A 129 23.67 13.75 -14.87
N VAL A 130 23.66 12.45 -14.55
CA VAL A 130 24.73 11.52 -14.95
C VAL A 130 24.81 11.43 -16.47
N ILE A 131 23.70 11.29 -17.17
CA ILE A 131 23.65 11.22 -18.64
C ILE A 131 24.17 12.52 -19.27
N LEU A 132 23.77 13.69 -18.77
CA LEU A 132 24.19 14.99 -19.28
C LEU A 132 25.69 15.26 -19.07
N THR A 133 26.26 14.77 -17.96
CA THR A 133 27.68 15.02 -17.61
C THR A 133 28.64 13.98 -18.16
N THR A 134 28.22 12.71 -18.26
CA THR A 134 29.10 11.59 -18.63
C THR A 134 28.72 10.91 -19.94
N GLY A 135 27.48 11.13 -20.44
CA GLY A 135 26.94 10.38 -21.57
C GLY A 135 26.55 8.93 -21.23
N TRP A 136 26.58 8.52 -19.95
CA TRP A 136 26.34 7.14 -19.53
C TRP A 136 24.84 6.86 -19.39
N THR A 137 24.21 6.37 -20.46
CA THR A 137 22.76 6.10 -20.54
C THR A 137 22.24 4.98 -19.65
N PRO A 138 23.01 3.92 -19.22
CA PRO A 138 22.51 2.89 -18.31
C PRO A 138 22.16 3.39 -16.92
N ALA A 139 22.50 4.61 -16.54
CA ALA A 139 22.16 5.19 -15.24
C ALA A 139 20.63 5.19 -14.99
N ASP A 140 19.83 5.52 -16.01
CA ASP A 140 18.37 5.58 -15.91
C ASP A 140 17.75 4.20 -15.58
N PRO A 141 17.94 3.14 -16.36
CA PRO A 141 17.35 1.85 -16.04
C PRO A 141 17.88 1.24 -14.73
N ILE A 142 19.14 1.47 -14.36
CA ILE A 142 19.69 0.96 -13.09
C ILE A 142 19.00 1.63 -11.90
N LEU A 143 18.87 2.94 -11.89
CA LEU A 143 18.18 3.65 -10.82
C LEU A 143 16.69 3.33 -10.79
N SER A 144 16.05 3.13 -11.94
CA SER A 144 14.66 2.70 -12.05
C SER A 144 14.44 1.33 -11.40
N VAL A 145 15.33 0.35 -11.63
CA VAL A 145 15.26 -0.97 -10.96
C VAL A 145 15.41 -0.84 -9.45
N LEU A 146 16.32 0.00 -8.97
CA LEU A 146 16.51 0.20 -7.53
C LEU A 146 15.23 0.73 -6.87
N VAL A 147 14.59 1.75 -7.46
CA VAL A 147 13.32 2.30 -6.98
C VAL A 147 12.21 1.26 -7.07
N ALA A 148 12.11 0.53 -8.19
CA ALA A 148 11.10 -0.50 -8.37
C ALA A 148 11.19 -1.61 -7.32
N LEU A 149 12.39 -2.00 -6.89
CA LEU A 149 12.56 -2.98 -5.82
C LEU A 149 12.05 -2.46 -4.47
N LEU A 150 12.26 -1.18 -4.15
CA LEU A 150 11.71 -0.57 -2.93
C LEU A 150 10.17 -0.54 -2.96
N VAL A 151 9.60 -0.14 -4.10
CA VAL A 151 8.15 -0.12 -4.32
C VAL A 151 7.56 -1.53 -4.27
N LEU A 152 8.26 -2.53 -4.82
CA LEU A 152 7.85 -3.94 -4.77
C LEU A 152 7.73 -4.44 -3.33
N VAL A 153 8.73 -4.17 -2.49
CA VAL A 153 8.69 -4.58 -1.07
C VAL A 153 7.53 -3.93 -0.34
N ALA A 154 7.29 -2.63 -0.57
CA ALA A 154 6.16 -1.91 0.03
C ALA A 154 4.82 -2.47 -0.45
N GLY A 155 4.65 -2.70 -1.75
CA GLY A 155 3.45 -3.27 -2.34
C GLY A 155 3.13 -4.68 -1.82
N VAL A 156 4.13 -5.55 -1.74
CA VAL A 156 3.97 -6.91 -1.18
C VAL A 156 3.58 -6.85 0.29
N ARG A 157 4.21 -5.96 1.07
CA ARG A 157 3.88 -5.79 2.49
C ARG A 157 2.43 -5.33 2.67
N LEU A 158 2.00 -4.32 1.92
CA LEU A 158 0.64 -3.79 1.95
C LEU A 158 -0.39 -4.86 1.54
N ALA A 159 -0.13 -5.58 0.44
CA ALA A 159 -1.01 -6.66 -0.04
C ALA A 159 -1.12 -7.81 0.98
N ARG A 160 -0.03 -8.16 1.65
CA ARG A 160 -0.04 -9.18 2.70
C ARG A 160 -0.84 -8.74 3.92
N GLN A 161 -0.61 -7.52 4.42
CA GLN A 161 -1.31 -7.01 5.60
C GLN A 161 -2.81 -6.88 5.35
N SER A 162 -3.21 -6.25 4.24
CA SER A 162 -4.61 -6.12 3.87
C SER A 162 -5.26 -7.47 3.53
N GLY A 163 -4.54 -8.36 2.84
CA GLY A 163 -4.98 -9.73 2.57
C GLY A 163 -5.22 -10.54 3.84
N HIS A 164 -4.37 -10.41 4.84
CA HIS A 164 -4.54 -11.06 6.16
C HIS A 164 -5.85 -10.64 6.83
N ILE A 165 -6.19 -9.34 6.81
CA ILE A 165 -7.46 -8.85 7.36
C ILE A 165 -8.65 -9.33 6.52
N LEU A 166 -8.56 -9.35 5.19
CA LEU A 166 -9.63 -9.83 4.30
C LEU A 166 -9.92 -11.32 4.49
N LEU A 167 -8.88 -12.11 4.78
CA LEU A 167 -8.97 -13.55 5.08
C LEU A 167 -9.31 -13.84 6.55
N GLU A 168 -9.73 -12.83 7.32
CA GLU A 168 -10.13 -12.98 8.72
C GLU A 168 -9.00 -13.51 9.61
N GLY A 169 -7.75 -13.17 9.27
CA GLY A 169 -6.60 -13.54 10.08
C GLY A 169 -6.64 -12.93 11.48
N THR A 170 -6.04 -13.64 12.43
CA THR A 170 -5.94 -13.17 13.81
C THR A 170 -5.12 -11.88 13.86
N PRO A 171 -5.62 -10.81 14.52
CA PRO A 171 -4.91 -9.54 14.64
C PRO A 171 -3.53 -9.72 15.30
N GLU A 172 -2.55 -8.94 14.86
CA GLU A 172 -1.22 -8.94 15.48
C GLU A 172 -1.31 -8.59 16.97
N GLY A 173 -0.62 -9.35 17.80
CA GLY A 173 -0.61 -9.15 19.26
C GLY A 173 -1.81 -9.73 20.02
N LEU A 174 -2.78 -10.35 19.35
CA LEU A 174 -3.86 -11.12 19.96
C LEU A 174 -3.58 -12.62 19.83
N SER A 175 -3.54 -13.32 20.97
CA SER A 175 -3.46 -14.78 21.04
C SER A 175 -4.76 -15.31 21.63
N PRO A 176 -5.56 -16.10 20.89
CA PRO A 176 -6.76 -16.74 21.44
C PRO A 176 -6.46 -17.59 22.69
N GLU A 177 -5.28 -18.21 22.73
CA GLU A 177 -4.87 -19.03 23.87
C GLU A 177 -4.55 -18.18 25.10
N ASP A 178 -3.87 -17.04 24.94
CA ASP A 178 -3.58 -16.12 26.05
C ASP A 178 -4.87 -15.51 26.60
N ILE A 179 -5.82 -15.16 25.73
CA ILE A 179 -7.14 -14.68 26.13
C ILE A 179 -7.88 -15.75 26.95
N ARG A 180 -7.84 -17.02 26.51
CA ARG A 180 -8.47 -18.12 27.25
C ARG A 180 -7.87 -18.24 28.65
N GLN A 181 -6.55 -18.24 28.74
CA GLN A 181 -5.84 -18.39 30.03
C GLN A 181 -6.13 -17.21 30.95
N ASP A 182 -6.12 -15.99 30.42
CA ASP A 182 -6.38 -14.79 31.21
C ASP A 182 -7.80 -14.75 31.74
N LEU A 183 -8.80 -15.07 30.92
CA LEU A 183 -10.21 -15.09 31.34
C LEU A 183 -10.48 -16.13 32.38
N VAL A 184 -9.94 -17.36 32.25
CA VAL A 184 -10.13 -18.45 33.25
C VAL A 184 -9.38 -18.14 34.55
N ALA A 185 -8.22 -17.46 34.48
CA ALA A 185 -7.42 -17.16 35.66
C ALA A 185 -7.93 -15.95 36.47
N HIS A 186 -8.52 -14.95 35.80
CA HIS A 186 -8.80 -13.67 36.45
C HIS A 186 -10.29 -13.33 36.57
N ILE A 187 -11.19 -14.05 35.87
CA ILE A 187 -12.63 -13.78 35.98
C ILE A 187 -13.27 -14.84 36.84
N GLU A 188 -13.85 -14.40 37.97
CA GLU A 188 -14.58 -15.26 38.93
C GLU A 188 -15.78 -15.94 38.23
N HIS A 189 -16.02 -17.19 38.53
CA HIS A 189 -17.06 -18.04 37.93
C HIS A 189 -16.82 -18.47 36.46
N VAL A 190 -15.77 -18.03 35.75
CA VAL A 190 -15.43 -18.59 34.47
C VAL A 190 -14.68 -19.90 34.64
N MET A 191 -15.32 -21.01 34.24
CA MET A 191 -14.72 -22.34 34.34
C MET A 191 -13.97 -22.76 33.09
N ASN A 192 -14.47 -22.37 31.90
CA ASN A 192 -13.84 -22.69 30.63
C ASN A 192 -14.21 -21.67 29.58
N VAL A 193 -13.29 -21.46 28.63
CA VAL A 193 -13.52 -20.65 27.42
C VAL A 193 -13.12 -21.51 26.23
N SER A 194 -14.03 -21.68 25.27
CA SER A 194 -13.86 -22.51 24.08
C SER A 194 -14.31 -21.75 22.80
N HIS A 195 -14.00 -22.33 21.64
CA HIS A 195 -14.37 -21.77 20.33
C HIS A 195 -14.02 -20.29 20.17
N ILE A 196 -12.79 -19.93 20.56
CA ILE A 196 -12.31 -18.56 20.46
C ILE A 196 -11.90 -18.30 19.02
N HIS A 197 -12.56 -17.34 18.37
CA HIS A 197 -12.19 -16.83 17.07
C HIS A 197 -11.92 -15.33 17.17
N ALA A 198 -10.77 -14.89 16.71
CA ALA A 198 -10.37 -13.49 16.68
C ALA A 198 -10.01 -13.08 15.24
N TRP A 199 -10.59 -12.00 14.78
CA TRP A 199 -10.27 -11.43 13.46
C TRP A 199 -10.36 -9.91 13.51
N ALA A 200 -9.92 -9.24 12.44
CA ALA A 200 -10.07 -7.79 12.32
C ALA A 200 -11.10 -7.43 11.25
N LEU A 201 -11.93 -6.45 11.53
CA LEU A 201 -12.78 -5.82 10.51
C LEU A 201 -11.99 -4.78 9.70
N THR A 202 -11.19 -3.99 10.41
CA THR A 202 -10.19 -3.05 9.93
C THR A 202 -8.99 -3.11 10.88
N GLU A 203 -7.91 -2.39 10.58
CA GLU A 203 -6.69 -2.35 11.38
C GLU A 203 -6.93 -2.03 12.86
N SER A 204 -7.94 -1.20 13.12
CA SER A 204 -8.26 -0.68 14.45
C SER A 204 -9.50 -1.32 15.09
N LYS A 205 -10.13 -2.30 14.45
CA LYS A 205 -11.38 -2.92 14.94
C LYS A 205 -11.25 -4.44 15.01
N PRO A 206 -10.56 -4.97 16.03
CA PRO A 206 -10.56 -6.40 16.31
C PRO A 206 -11.94 -6.85 16.78
N LEU A 207 -12.32 -8.05 16.41
CA LEU A 207 -13.54 -8.74 16.84
C LEU A 207 -13.15 -10.10 17.40
N ILE A 208 -13.83 -10.50 18.45
CA ILE A 208 -13.61 -11.78 19.11
C ILE A 208 -14.96 -12.42 19.39
N THR A 209 -15.07 -13.68 19.09
CA THR A 209 -16.19 -14.53 19.56
C THR A 209 -15.65 -15.69 20.38
N MET A 210 -16.38 -16.07 21.41
CA MET A 210 -16.00 -17.18 22.27
C MET A 210 -17.25 -17.77 22.94
N GLU A 211 -17.14 -19.01 23.38
CA GLU A 211 -18.11 -19.66 24.25
C GLU A 211 -17.53 -19.72 25.66
N VAL A 212 -18.29 -19.22 26.64
CA VAL A 212 -17.88 -19.17 28.05
C VAL A 212 -18.77 -20.08 28.86
N THR A 213 -18.17 -21.03 29.61
CA THR A 213 -18.85 -21.84 30.60
C THR A 213 -18.64 -21.22 31.99
N ALA A 214 -19.71 -20.82 32.64
CA ALA A 214 -19.69 -20.26 33.98
C ALA A 214 -20.24 -21.25 35.01
N ALA A 215 -19.70 -21.18 36.24
CA ALA A 215 -20.32 -21.86 37.40
C ALA A 215 -21.59 -21.11 37.81
N GLU A 216 -22.61 -21.85 38.29
CA GLU A 216 -23.84 -21.28 38.89
C GLU A 216 -23.55 -20.62 40.24
#